data_5fad5d4296a55bdcfd3e957d18214442
#
_entry.id   5fad5d4296a55bdcfd3e957d18214442
#
_cell.length_a   1.000
_cell.length_b   1.000
_cell.length_c   1.000
_cell.angle_alpha   90.00
_cell.angle_beta   90.00
_cell.angle_gamma   90.00
#
_symmetry.space_group_name_H-M   'P 1'
#
loop_
_entity.id
_entity.type
_entity.pdbx_description
1 polymer ?
#
loop_
_entity_poly.entity_id
_entity_poly.type
_entity_poly.pdbx_seq_one_letter_code
_entity_poly.pdbx_strand_id
1 'polypeptide(L)'
;METRRAFLAAGAGGLAALAGCTALGGDGGDSADGNGGNGDGHTSEPTTTSAATDATGGTGGRTATPTGTPGPLGGHPAATGIGDQPALGPDPTEATATIVAFEDPSCTLCRRFELNTFPTLHSDYVEAGDLSFVYRVYPVIYPWGKPASQALESTFAAGEDAFWALKDHYYAEQSRFGTDNVFESTEAFLEAETDVDAASVVEDARKERHDAAVQADLAAGRAADAGGQTPIFYLVRDGAVRTRVQGPQGAGVFAAALEL
;
A
#
# COMPACT_ATOMS: atom_id res chain seq x y z
N MET A 1 0.15 16.85 -32.20
CA MET A 1 1.29 16.35 -33.00
C MET A 1 1.89 15.21 -32.22
N GLU A 2 1.72 14.02 -32.76
CA GLU A 2 2.11 12.76 -32.11
C GLU A 2 3.62 12.58 -32.07
N THR A 3 4.13 12.05 -30.97
CA THR A 3 5.33 11.23 -31.01
C THR A 3 5.24 10.14 -29.94
N ARG A 4 4.60 9.05 -30.33
CA ARG A 4 4.69 7.77 -29.61
C ARG A 4 6.08 7.20 -29.84
N ARG A 5 6.89 7.09 -28.80
CA ARG A 5 8.13 6.32 -28.82
C ARG A 5 7.82 4.89 -28.41
N ALA A 6 7.88 3.99 -29.39
CA ALA A 6 7.79 2.57 -29.22
C ALA A 6 9.07 2.04 -28.55
N PHE A 7 8.94 1.33 -27.43
CA PHE A 7 10.04 0.57 -26.85
C PHE A 7 10.16 -0.76 -27.62
N LEU A 8 11.29 -0.92 -28.31
CA LEU A 8 11.71 -2.16 -28.95
C LEU A 8 12.34 -3.09 -27.90
N ALA A 9 11.67 -4.21 -27.65
CA ALA A 9 12.25 -5.34 -26.94
C ALA A 9 13.28 -6.05 -27.85
N ALA A 10 14.53 -6.08 -27.46
CA ALA A 10 15.56 -6.93 -28.03
C ALA A 10 15.80 -8.13 -27.14
N GLY A 11 15.26 -9.27 -27.55
CA GLY A 11 15.60 -10.56 -26.99
C GLY A 11 16.89 -11.10 -27.57
N ALA A 12 17.76 -11.64 -26.77
CA ALA A 12 18.80 -12.57 -27.22
C ALA A 12 18.98 -13.67 -26.18
N GLY A 13 18.72 -14.87 -26.62
CA GLY A 13 18.78 -16.10 -25.86
C GLY A 13 20.23 -16.55 -25.56
N GLY A 14 20.33 -17.41 -24.56
CA GLY A 14 21.54 -18.14 -24.20
C GLY A 14 21.17 -19.34 -23.37
N LEU A 15 21.01 -20.48 -24.03
CA LEU A 15 20.93 -21.81 -23.43
C LEU A 15 22.32 -22.23 -22.92
N ALA A 16 22.41 -22.63 -21.68
CA ALA A 16 23.46 -23.54 -21.25
C ALA A 16 22.93 -24.50 -20.18
N ALA A 17 22.69 -25.73 -20.59
CA ALA A 17 22.45 -26.88 -19.73
C ALA A 17 23.79 -27.40 -19.19
N LEU A 18 23.86 -27.72 -17.88
CA LEU A 18 24.78 -28.71 -17.35
C LEU A 18 24.11 -29.46 -16.22
N ALA A 19 23.94 -30.73 -16.46
CA ALA A 19 23.55 -31.78 -15.52
C ALA A 19 24.69 -32.12 -14.56
N GLY A 20 24.34 -32.53 -13.35
CA GLY A 20 25.31 -33.14 -12.42
C GLY A 20 24.60 -33.69 -11.19
N CYS A 21 24.32 -34.99 -11.18
CA CYS A 21 23.88 -35.84 -10.07
C CYS A 21 24.99 -36.05 -9.03
N THR A 22 24.57 -36.27 -7.78
CA THR A 22 24.93 -37.40 -6.84
C THR A 22 24.58 -36.92 -5.44
N ALA A 23 23.67 -37.50 -4.69
CA ALA A 23 23.45 -38.77 -4.03
C ALA A 23 24.36 -39.03 -2.82
N LEU A 24 23.69 -39.53 -1.73
CA LEU A 24 24.15 -40.17 -0.48
C LEU A 24 24.35 -39.19 0.70
N GLY A 25 23.76 -39.33 1.86
CA GLY A 25 23.19 -40.47 2.57
C GLY A 25 23.64 -40.40 4.02
N GLY A 26 22.83 -40.86 4.96
CA GLY A 26 23.22 -41.16 6.35
C GLY A 26 22.65 -40.16 7.38
N ASP A 27 21.66 -40.52 8.09
CA ASP A 27 21.46 -41.51 9.15
C ASP A 27 21.73 -40.97 10.56
N GLY A 28 20.68 -41.07 11.38
CA GLY A 28 20.76 -41.57 12.73
C GLY A 28 20.87 -40.57 13.88
N GLY A 29 19.93 -40.65 14.77
CA GLY A 29 20.20 -40.28 16.17
C GLY A 29 18.99 -39.80 16.97
N ASP A 30 18.26 -40.77 17.47
CA ASP A 30 17.34 -40.77 18.62
C ASP A 30 17.93 -40.14 19.90
N SER A 31 17.00 -39.65 20.72
CA SER A 31 16.82 -39.81 22.18
C SER A 31 16.14 -38.56 22.75
N ALA A 32 14.92 -38.58 23.15
CA ALA A 32 14.22 -39.13 24.30
C ALA A 32 14.56 -38.45 25.64
N ASP A 33 13.47 -38.18 26.37
CA ASP A 33 13.29 -37.99 27.81
C ASP A 33 13.62 -36.57 28.37
N GLY A 34 12.81 -35.96 29.19
CA GLY A 34 11.69 -36.38 30.00
C GLY A 34 11.34 -35.31 31.01
N ASN A 35 10.15 -35.37 31.51
CA ASN A 35 9.71 -34.98 32.88
C ASN A 35 9.64 -33.46 33.18
N GLY A 36 8.54 -32.87 33.50
CA GLY A 36 7.59 -33.19 34.58
C GLY A 36 7.64 -32.10 35.64
N GLY A 37 6.52 -31.48 35.97
CA GLY A 37 6.46 -30.55 37.12
C GLY A 37 5.22 -29.68 37.11
N ASN A 38 4.23 -30.17 37.64
CA ASN A 38 3.07 -29.78 38.45
C ASN A 38 3.21 -28.45 39.21
N GLY A 39 2.06 -27.73 39.35
CA GLY A 39 1.91 -26.80 40.46
C GLY A 39 0.88 -25.69 40.18
N ASP A 40 -0.33 -25.99 40.59
CA ASP A 40 -1.27 -25.18 41.38
C ASP A 40 -1.77 -23.82 40.85
N GLY A 41 -2.93 -23.71 40.57
CA GLY A 41 -4.21 -23.27 40.98
C GLY A 41 -4.26 -22.05 41.91
N HIS A 42 -4.81 -20.93 41.38
CA HIS A 42 -5.53 -19.98 42.23
C HIS A 42 -6.70 -19.40 41.46
N THR A 43 -7.85 -19.95 41.75
CA THR A 43 -9.18 -19.35 41.62
C THR A 43 -9.30 -18.16 42.55
N SER A 44 -9.78 -17.04 42.02
CA SER A 44 -10.50 -16.05 42.84
C SER A 44 -11.53 -15.35 41.96
N GLU A 45 -12.78 -15.67 42.22
CA GLU A 45 -13.99 -15.03 41.74
C GLU A 45 -14.38 -13.86 42.68
N PRO A 46 -15.50 -13.16 42.42
CA PRO A 46 -15.54 -11.73 42.13
C PRO A 46 -16.10 -10.95 43.34
N THR A 47 -15.85 -9.64 43.34
CA THR A 47 -16.57 -8.77 44.27
C THR A 47 -17.27 -7.66 43.47
N THR A 48 -18.57 -7.81 43.39
CA THR A 48 -19.54 -6.77 43.06
C THR A 48 -19.56 -5.73 44.18
N THR A 49 -19.43 -4.47 43.82
CA THR A 49 -19.95 -3.40 44.66
C THR A 49 -20.57 -2.32 43.82
N SER A 50 -21.88 -2.30 43.89
CA SER A 50 -22.80 -1.25 43.42
C SER A 50 -22.65 -0.04 44.33
N ALA A 51 -22.49 1.14 43.75
CA ALA A 51 -22.88 2.40 44.38
C ALA A 51 -23.35 3.38 43.34
N ALA A 52 -24.64 3.57 43.35
CA ALA A 52 -25.31 4.67 42.67
C ALA A 52 -25.04 5.97 43.42
N THR A 53 -24.74 7.03 42.69
CA THR A 53 -25.04 8.40 43.15
C THR A 53 -25.49 9.24 41.95
N ASP A 54 -26.71 9.68 42.08
CA ASP A 54 -27.40 10.74 41.36
C ASP A 54 -26.61 12.06 41.43
N ALA A 55 -26.58 12.81 40.32
CA ALA A 55 -26.80 14.24 40.31
C ALA A 55 -26.73 14.87 38.92
N THR A 56 -27.87 15.26 38.42
CA THR A 56 -28.23 16.60 37.86
C THR A 56 -27.34 17.27 36.80
N GLY A 57 -27.91 17.40 35.62
CA GLY A 57 -28.02 18.67 34.91
C GLY A 57 -26.78 19.20 34.18
N GLY A 58 -26.79 19.16 32.88
CA GLY A 58 -25.83 19.90 32.07
C GLY A 58 -26.13 19.77 30.58
N THR A 59 -26.97 20.64 30.08
CA THR A 59 -26.97 21.26 28.76
C THR A 59 -26.56 20.40 27.55
N GLY A 60 -27.59 20.12 26.73
CA GLY A 60 -27.46 19.46 25.44
C GLY A 60 -26.38 20.04 24.53
N GLY A 61 -25.29 19.34 24.43
CA GLY A 61 -24.42 19.38 23.27
C GLY A 61 -25.10 18.60 22.15
N ARG A 62 -25.72 19.31 21.22
CA ARG A 62 -26.11 18.73 19.94
C ARG A 62 -24.84 18.20 19.30
N THR A 63 -24.65 16.91 19.31
CA THR A 63 -23.76 16.26 18.39
C THR A 63 -24.31 16.61 17.00
N ALA A 64 -23.66 17.53 16.33
CA ALA A 64 -23.95 17.81 14.93
C ALA A 64 -23.62 16.51 14.19
N THR A 65 -24.66 15.77 13.82
CA THR A 65 -24.58 14.77 12.77
C THR A 65 -24.10 15.54 11.53
N PRO A 66 -22.94 15.19 10.93
CA PRO A 66 -22.55 15.81 9.69
C PRO A 66 -23.58 15.41 8.63
N THR A 67 -24.50 16.33 8.32
CA THR A 67 -25.37 16.26 7.15
C THR A 67 -24.53 16.73 5.96
N GLY A 68 -23.42 16.02 5.68
CA GLY A 68 -22.70 16.12 4.43
C GLY A 68 -23.25 15.05 3.50
N THR A 69 -23.53 15.41 2.27
CA THR A 69 -23.66 14.45 1.17
C THR A 69 -22.56 13.40 1.35
N PRO A 70 -22.85 12.09 1.34
CA PRO A 70 -21.80 11.10 1.39
C PRO A 70 -20.78 11.45 0.30
N GLY A 71 -19.53 11.64 0.70
CA GLY A 71 -18.44 11.88 -0.24
C GLY A 71 -18.35 10.72 -1.23
N PRO A 72 -17.60 10.84 -2.31
CA PRO A 72 -17.38 9.77 -3.24
C PRO A 72 -17.04 8.48 -2.48
N LEU A 73 -17.52 7.36 -2.97
CA LEU A 73 -17.33 6.02 -2.40
C LEU A 73 -17.96 5.80 -1.00
N GLY A 74 -19.19 6.29 -0.83
CA GLY A 74 -20.02 6.00 0.35
C GLY A 74 -19.52 6.59 1.66
N GLY A 75 -18.54 7.52 1.62
CA GLY A 75 -17.95 8.12 2.83
C GLY A 75 -17.02 7.18 3.61
N HIS A 76 -16.55 6.10 3.00
CA HIS A 76 -15.59 5.19 3.65
C HIS A 76 -14.25 5.90 3.90
N PRO A 77 -13.61 5.73 5.07
CA PRO A 77 -12.36 6.42 5.40
C PRO A 77 -11.23 6.23 4.40
N ALA A 78 -11.11 5.05 3.79
CA ALA A 78 -10.11 4.78 2.76
C ALA A 78 -10.24 5.68 1.52
N ALA A 79 -11.42 6.26 1.28
CA ALA A 79 -11.72 7.15 0.16
C ALA A 79 -11.64 8.65 0.52
N THR A 80 -11.24 8.99 1.72
CA THR A 80 -11.08 10.40 2.12
C THR A 80 -10.04 11.09 1.24
N GLY A 81 -10.42 12.18 0.54
CA GLY A 81 -9.52 12.91 -0.36
C GLY A 81 -9.09 12.11 -1.60
N ILE A 82 -9.90 11.15 -2.05
CA ILE A 82 -9.52 10.24 -3.15
C ILE A 82 -9.27 10.95 -4.48
N GLY A 83 -9.95 12.06 -4.74
CA GLY A 83 -9.76 12.85 -5.97
C GLY A 83 -8.44 13.61 -6.03
N ASP A 84 -7.71 13.69 -4.91
CA ASP A 84 -6.40 14.34 -4.82
C ASP A 84 -5.24 13.34 -4.79
N GLN A 85 -5.54 12.05 -4.99
CA GLN A 85 -4.57 10.96 -4.95
C GLN A 85 -4.07 10.57 -6.34
N PRO A 86 -2.83 10.08 -6.46
CA PRO A 86 -2.37 9.48 -7.71
C PRO A 86 -3.26 8.31 -8.12
N ALA A 87 -3.77 8.36 -9.36
CA ALA A 87 -4.71 7.38 -9.86
C ALA A 87 -4.44 7.00 -11.32
N LEU A 88 -4.62 5.74 -11.65
CA LEU A 88 -4.60 5.23 -13.03
C LEU A 88 -5.99 4.78 -13.44
N GLY A 89 -6.30 4.93 -14.73
CA GLY A 89 -7.61 4.60 -15.29
C GLY A 89 -8.60 5.76 -15.21
N PRO A 90 -9.91 5.49 -15.10
CA PRO A 90 -10.93 6.53 -15.01
C PRO A 90 -10.86 7.27 -13.66
N ASP A 91 -11.43 8.48 -13.62
CA ASP A 91 -11.50 9.27 -12.38
C ASP A 91 -12.07 8.41 -11.22
N PRO A 92 -11.35 8.26 -10.11
CA PRO A 92 -11.78 7.40 -9.01
C PRO A 92 -13.09 7.84 -8.35
N THR A 93 -13.48 9.11 -8.52
CA THR A 93 -14.76 9.63 -7.98
C THR A 93 -15.97 9.25 -8.82
N GLU A 94 -15.75 8.86 -10.08
CA GLU A 94 -16.79 8.53 -11.07
C GLU A 94 -16.71 7.07 -11.54
N ALA A 95 -15.60 6.38 -11.26
CA ALA A 95 -15.35 5.02 -11.71
C ALA A 95 -16.34 4.01 -11.12
N THR A 96 -16.80 3.07 -11.95
CA THR A 96 -17.68 1.97 -11.54
C THR A 96 -16.97 1.03 -10.57
N ALA A 97 -15.69 0.74 -10.83
CA ALA A 97 -14.83 -0.08 -9.98
C ALA A 97 -13.57 0.69 -9.62
N THR A 98 -13.17 0.64 -8.34
CA THR A 98 -11.95 1.26 -7.84
C THR A 98 -11.23 0.36 -6.85
N ILE A 99 -9.92 0.26 -6.99
CA ILE A 99 -9.02 -0.29 -5.97
C ILE A 99 -8.33 0.89 -5.28
N VAL A 100 -8.50 1.01 -3.96
CA VAL A 100 -7.71 1.93 -3.14
C VAL A 100 -6.64 1.10 -2.44
N ALA A 101 -5.38 1.28 -2.85
CA ALA A 101 -4.23 0.54 -2.37
C ALA A 101 -3.46 1.36 -1.33
N PHE A 102 -3.29 0.82 -0.12
CA PHE A 102 -2.37 1.35 0.89
C PHE A 102 -1.09 0.53 0.84
N GLU A 103 -0.02 1.17 0.40
CA GLU A 103 1.24 0.49 0.14
C GLU A 103 2.42 1.21 0.78
N ASP A 104 3.46 0.44 1.05
CA ASP A 104 4.74 0.93 1.57
C ASP A 104 5.84 0.58 0.56
N PRO A 105 6.56 1.56 0.02
CA PRO A 105 7.68 1.29 -0.90
C PRO A 105 8.69 0.28 -0.35
N SER A 106 8.82 0.22 0.97
CA SER A 106 9.76 -0.68 1.64
C SER A 106 9.22 -2.11 1.82
N CYS A 107 7.93 -2.35 1.62
CA CYS A 107 7.28 -3.62 1.90
C CYS A 107 7.52 -4.66 0.80
N THR A 108 8.09 -5.81 1.16
CA THR A 108 8.33 -6.89 0.20
C THR A 108 7.06 -7.55 -0.34
N LEU A 109 5.96 -7.50 0.43
CA LEU A 109 4.66 -7.99 -0.05
C LEU A 109 4.02 -7.01 -1.05
N CYS A 110 4.19 -5.69 -0.86
CA CYS A 110 3.80 -4.68 -1.86
C CYS A 110 4.57 -4.90 -3.15
N ARG A 111 5.90 -5.07 -3.07
CA ARG A 111 6.71 -5.43 -4.23
C ARG A 111 6.17 -6.66 -4.97
N ARG A 112 5.76 -7.69 -4.23
CA ARG A 112 5.19 -8.89 -4.85
C ARG A 112 3.89 -8.60 -5.59
N PHE A 113 3.02 -7.78 -5.03
CA PHE A 113 1.78 -7.35 -5.70
C PHE A 113 2.11 -6.56 -6.97
N GLU A 114 2.95 -5.55 -6.85
CA GLU A 114 3.31 -4.64 -7.93
C GLU A 114 3.98 -5.35 -9.12
N LEU A 115 4.83 -6.34 -8.86
CA LEU A 115 5.54 -7.04 -9.93
C LEU A 115 4.78 -8.25 -10.53
N ASN A 116 3.80 -8.83 -9.80
CA ASN A 116 3.17 -10.08 -10.26
C ASN A 116 1.66 -9.99 -10.47
N THR A 117 0.99 -9.04 -9.79
CA THR A 117 -0.48 -8.94 -9.84
C THR A 117 -0.93 -7.67 -10.55
N PHE A 118 -0.34 -6.54 -10.17
CA PHE A 118 -0.70 -5.24 -10.73
C PHE A 118 -0.57 -5.16 -12.25
N PRO A 119 0.47 -5.72 -12.92
CA PRO A 119 0.55 -5.66 -14.38
C PRO A 119 -0.65 -6.26 -15.09
N THR A 120 -1.21 -7.36 -14.56
CA THR A 120 -2.43 -7.96 -15.13
C THR A 120 -3.66 -7.07 -14.89
N LEU A 121 -3.81 -6.53 -13.67
CA LEU A 121 -4.91 -5.60 -13.39
C LEU A 121 -4.84 -4.35 -14.26
N HIS A 122 -3.63 -3.84 -14.48
CA HIS A 122 -3.38 -2.67 -15.31
C HIS A 122 -3.75 -2.94 -16.78
N SER A 123 -3.19 -3.98 -17.39
CA SER A 123 -3.41 -4.28 -18.80
C SER A 123 -4.85 -4.68 -19.12
N ASP A 124 -5.48 -5.46 -18.23
CA ASP A 124 -6.77 -6.06 -18.54
C ASP A 124 -7.95 -5.13 -18.20
N TYR A 125 -7.78 -4.26 -17.18
CA TYR A 125 -8.91 -3.47 -16.65
C TYR A 125 -8.65 -1.96 -16.56
N VAL A 126 -7.44 -1.53 -16.14
CA VAL A 126 -7.14 -0.09 -16.01
C VAL A 126 -7.03 0.56 -17.40
N GLU A 127 -6.25 -0.02 -18.31
CA GLU A 127 -6.13 0.46 -19.69
C GLU A 127 -7.44 0.36 -20.49
N ALA A 128 -8.27 -0.63 -20.16
CA ALA A 128 -9.62 -0.76 -20.74
C ALA A 128 -10.61 0.31 -20.23
N GLY A 129 -10.28 1.00 -19.13
CA GLY A 129 -11.14 1.99 -18.52
C GLY A 129 -12.22 1.41 -17.59
N ASP A 130 -12.11 0.12 -17.23
CA ASP A 130 -13.06 -0.57 -16.37
C ASP A 130 -12.73 -0.45 -14.88
N LEU A 131 -11.47 -0.12 -14.57
CA LEU A 131 -10.94 -0.06 -13.21
C LEU A 131 -10.13 1.22 -12.98
N SER A 132 -10.42 1.91 -11.89
CA SER A 132 -9.54 2.94 -11.32
C SER A 132 -8.64 2.32 -10.25
N PHE A 133 -7.34 2.59 -10.33
CA PHE A 133 -6.36 2.18 -9.32
C PHE A 133 -5.79 3.42 -8.64
N VAL A 134 -6.03 3.54 -7.33
CA VAL A 134 -5.58 4.67 -6.49
C VAL A 134 -4.49 4.19 -5.56
N TYR A 135 -3.36 4.88 -5.56
CA TYR A 135 -2.23 4.58 -4.69
C TYR A 135 -2.20 5.54 -3.49
N ARG A 136 -1.97 5.00 -2.29
CA ARG A 136 -1.76 5.75 -1.06
C ARG A 136 -0.51 5.29 -0.37
N VAL A 137 0.36 6.22 0.00
CA VAL A 137 1.56 5.92 0.77
C VAL A 137 1.22 5.51 2.21
N TYR A 138 1.70 4.35 2.64
CA TYR A 138 1.45 3.85 4.00
C TYR A 138 2.73 3.26 4.61
N PRO A 139 3.73 4.10 4.96
CA PRO A 139 5.07 3.69 5.37
C PRO A 139 5.12 3.16 6.79
N VAL A 140 4.79 1.89 6.99
CA VAL A 140 4.67 1.24 8.31
C VAL A 140 5.58 0.02 8.49
N ILE A 141 6.36 -0.38 7.46
CA ILE A 141 7.13 -1.64 7.49
C ILE A 141 8.59 -1.39 7.86
N TYR A 142 9.37 -0.78 6.97
CA TYR A 142 10.79 -0.51 7.23
C TYR A 142 11.11 0.98 7.26
N PRO A 143 12.17 1.38 7.97
CA PRO A 143 12.49 2.81 8.16
C PRO A 143 12.63 3.62 6.88
N TRP A 144 13.15 3.04 5.79
CA TRP A 144 13.34 3.74 4.54
C TRP A 144 12.04 4.01 3.75
N GLY A 145 10.95 3.33 4.11
CA GLY A 145 9.62 3.63 3.56
C GLY A 145 9.15 5.05 3.82
N LYS A 146 9.52 5.64 4.97
CA LYS A 146 9.14 7.03 5.30
C LYS A 146 9.76 8.06 4.35
N PRO A 147 11.10 8.15 4.20
CA PRO A 147 11.68 9.07 3.24
C PRO A 147 11.29 8.76 1.78
N ALA A 148 11.07 7.49 1.43
CA ALA A 148 10.55 7.13 0.11
C ALA A 148 9.13 7.68 -0.12
N SER A 149 8.26 7.62 0.88
CA SER A 149 6.91 8.20 0.79
C SER A 149 6.94 9.72 0.65
N GLN A 150 7.83 10.41 1.37
CA GLN A 150 8.04 11.85 1.19
C GLN A 150 8.51 12.19 -0.24
N ALA A 151 9.38 11.34 -0.80
CA ALA A 151 9.83 11.51 -2.18
C ALA A 151 8.71 11.24 -3.20
N LEU A 152 7.87 10.23 -2.98
CA LEU A 152 6.71 9.96 -3.83
C LEU A 152 5.73 11.13 -3.83
N GLU A 153 5.35 11.67 -2.66
CA GLU A 153 4.44 12.82 -2.59
C GLU A 153 5.04 14.08 -3.22
N SER A 154 6.35 14.31 -3.03
CA SER A 154 7.04 15.44 -3.67
C SER A 154 7.11 15.26 -5.19
N THR A 155 7.28 14.03 -5.67
CA THR A 155 7.28 13.71 -7.10
C THR A 155 5.88 13.87 -7.69
N PHE A 156 4.83 13.43 -6.99
CA PHE A 156 3.45 13.61 -7.43
C PHE A 156 3.10 15.09 -7.61
N ALA A 157 3.49 15.93 -6.66
CA ALA A 157 3.31 17.37 -6.77
C ALA A 157 4.06 18.00 -7.97
N ALA A 158 5.16 17.40 -8.42
CA ALA A 158 5.92 17.83 -9.58
C ALA A 158 5.39 17.29 -10.92
N GLY A 159 4.83 16.07 -10.91
CA GLY A 159 4.27 15.44 -12.10
C GLY A 159 3.84 14.00 -11.85
N GLU A 160 2.61 13.67 -12.25
CA GLU A 160 2.02 12.36 -12.01
C GLU A 160 2.73 11.24 -12.77
N ASP A 161 3.14 11.46 -14.02
CA ASP A 161 3.90 10.46 -14.79
C ASP A 161 5.22 10.10 -14.09
N ALA A 162 5.89 11.09 -13.51
CA ALA A 162 7.13 10.89 -12.76
C ALA A 162 6.87 10.12 -11.45
N PHE A 163 5.73 10.37 -10.79
CA PHE A 163 5.31 9.61 -9.61
C PHE A 163 5.20 8.11 -9.93
N TRP A 164 4.48 7.75 -10.99
CA TRP A 164 4.29 6.35 -11.38
C TRP A 164 5.62 5.69 -11.76
N ALA A 165 6.48 6.40 -12.49
CA ALA A 165 7.81 5.92 -12.83
C ALA A 165 8.67 5.67 -11.58
N LEU A 166 8.66 6.59 -10.60
CA LEU A 166 9.40 6.44 -9.35
C LEU A 166 8.85 5.31 -8.49
N LYS A 167 7.52 5.18 -8.39
CA LYS A 167 6.87 4.07 -7.68
C LYS A 167 7.32 2.73 -8.24
N ASP A 168 7.27 2.58 -9.56
CA ASP A 168 7.69 1.35 -10.24
C ASP A 168 9.19 1.06 -10.02
N HIS A 169 10.02 2.09 -10.07
CA HIS A 169 11.45 1.97 -9.79
C HIS A 169 11.72 1.50 -8.36
N TYR A 170 11.02 2.05 -7.36
CA TYR A 170 11.17 1.60 -5.97
C TYR A 170 10.86 0.11 -5.81
N TYR A 171 9.80 -0.40 -6.43
CA TYR A 171 9.46 -1.81 -6.33
C TYR A 171 10.38 -2.70 -7.18
N ALA A 172 10.78 -2.26 -8.36
CA ALA A 172 11.71 -3.03 -9.19
C ALA A 172 13.06 -3.24 -8.50
N GLU A 173 13.63 -2.17 -7.98
CA GLU A 173 14.97 -2.12 -7.40
C GLU A 173 14.98 -2.14 -5.86
N GLN A 174 13.89 -2.56 -5.22
CA GLN A 174 13.62 -2.44 -3.78
C GLN A 174 14.80 -2.86 -2.88
N SER A 175 15.53 -3.91 -3.27
CA SER A 175 16.65 -4.43 -2.48
C SER A 175 17.88 -3.49 -2.43
N ARG A 176 17.91 -2.47 -3.26
CA ARG A 176 19.01 -1.49 -3.33
C ARG A 176 18.79 -0.30 -2.41
N PHE A 177 17.55 -0.13 -1.89
CA PHE A 177 17.20 1.04 -1.09
C PHE A 177 17.39 0.80 0.40
N GLY A 178 17.85 1.83 1.07
CA GLY A 178 17.99 1.96 2.51
C GLY A 178 17.79 3.40 2.94
N THR A 179 17.75 3.64 4.23
CA THR A 179 17.54 5.00 4.79
C THR A 179 18.66 5.97 4.43
N ASP A 180 19.86 5.46 4.19
CA ASP A 180 21.07 6.21 3.90
C ASP A 180 21.22 6.62 2.44
N ASN A 181 20.58 5.93 1.51
CA ASN A 181 20.74 6.16 0.07
C ASN A 181 19.46 6.52 -0.69
N VAL A 182 18.28 6.40 -0.07
CA VAL A 182 16.99 6.55 -0.78
C VAL A 182 16.88 7.87 -1.53
N PHE A 183 17.28 8.98 -0.94
CA PHE A 183 17.18 10.29 -1.59
C PHE A 183 18.19 10.48 -2.73
N GLU A 184 19.43 10.01 -2.56
CA GLU A 184 20.43 10.08 -3.62
C GLU A 184 20.03 9.22 -4.82
N SER A 185 19.55 8.00 -4.54
CA SER A 185 19.08 7.09 -5.59
C SER A 185 17.83 7.61 -6.29
N THR A 186 16.93 8.27 -5.55
CA THR A 186 15.73 8.92 -6.12
C THR A 186 16.13 10.06 -7.05
N GLU A 187 17.04 10.96 -6.62
CA GLU A 187 17.49 12.07 -7.44
C GLU A 187 18.11 11.57 -8.75
N ALA A 188 19.02 10.60 -8.66
CA ALA A 188 19.66 10.01 -9.83
C ALA A 188 18.65 9.36 -10.79
N PHE A 189 17.63 8.67 -10.28
CA PHE A 189 16.58 8.10 -11.11
C PHE A 189 15.72 9.17 -11.79
N LEU A 190 15.23 10.15 -11.03
CA LEU A 190 14.37 11.21 -11.57
C LEU A 190 15.09 12.04 -12.63
N GLU A 191 16.37 12.35 -12.41
CA GLU A 191 17.20 13.08 -13.38
C GLU A 191 17.39 12.30 -14.68
N ALA A 192 17.52 10.97 -14.58
CA ALA A 192 17.78 10.12 -15.74
C ALA A 192 16.53 9.76 -16.55
N GLU A 193 15.39 9.60 -15.89
CA GLU A 193 14.22 8.93 -16.47
C GLU A 193 12.97 9.82 -16.56
N THR A 194 13.02 11.06 -16.03
CA THR A 194 11.86 11.95 -16.01
C THR A 194 12.22 13.39 -16.40
N ASP A 195 11.20 14.21 -16.64
CA ASP A 195 11.37 15.63 -17.00
C ASP A 195 11.21 16.56 -15.78
N VAL A 196 11.03 16.02 -14.55
CA VAL A 196 10.90 16.87 -13.35
C VAL A 196 12.26 17.39 -12.87
N ASP A 197 12.25 18.49 -12.12
CA ASP A 197 13.45 18.96 -11.44
C ASP A 197 13.77 18.06 -10.24
N ALA A 198 14.59 17.04 -10.48
CA ALA A 198 14.95 16.01 -9.51
C ALA A 198 15.54 16.58 -8.22
N ALA A 199 16.42 17.58 -8.33
CA ALA A 199 17.02 18.22 -7.16
C ALA A 199 15.99 18.96 -6.31
N SER A 200 15.04 19.65 -6.94
CA SER A 200 13.93 20.33 -6.25
C SER A 200 13.01 19.33 -5.55
N VAL A 201 12.65 18.25 -6.23
CA VAL A 201 11.80 17.17 -5.68
C VAL A 201 12.44 16.56 -4.43
N VAL A 202 13.72 16.21 -4.51
CA VAL A 202 14.43 15.59 -3.39
C VAL A 202 14.67 16.58 -2.25
N GLU A 203 14.89 17.87 -2.54
CA GLU A 203 14.96 18.92 -1.51
C GLU A 203 13.62 19.05 -0.77
N ASP A 204 12.50 19.04 -1.49
CA ASP A 204 11.17 19.11 -0.90
C ASP A 204 10.86 17.86 -0.05
N ALA A 205 11.25 16.69 -0.52
CA ALA A 205 11.12 15.44 0.23
C ALA A 205 11.96 15.43 1.52
N ARG A 206 13.21 15.91 1.46
CA ARG A 206 14.09 16.05 2.64
C ARG A 206 13.54 17.03 3.68
N LYS A 207 12.85 18.08 3.21
CA LYS A 207 12.20 19.09 4.06
C LYS A 207 10.78 18.72 4.45
N GLU A 208 10.32 17.56 4.03
CA GLU A 208 8.97 17.04 4.30
C GLU A 208 7.86 18.05 3.92
N ARG A 209 8.04 18.75 2.78
CA ARG A 209 7.10 19.81 2.36
C ARG A 209 5.70 19.26 2.05
N HIS A 210 5.63 17.98 1.68
CA HIS A 210 4.39 17.27 1.38
C HIS A 210 3.96 16.31 2.50
N ASP A 211 4.50 16.46 3.73
CA ASP A 211 4.15 15.60 4.87
C ASP A 211 2.65 15.60 5.17
N ALA A 212 1.94 16.68 4.89
CA ALA A 212 0.50 16.74 5.08
C ALA A 212 -0.24 15.66 4.25
N ALA A 213 0.22 15.35 3.03
CA ALA A 213 -0.34 14.29 2.19
C ALA A 213 -0.02 12.91 2.78
N VAL A 214 1.24 12.66 3.17
CA VAL A 214 1.65 11.43 3.85
C VAL A 214 0.83 11.20 5.12
N GLN A 215 0.63 12.23 5.94
CA GLN A 215 -0.16 12.14 7.17
C GLN A 215 -1.65 11.93 6.90
N ALA A 216 -2.19 12.50 5.82
CA ALA A 216 -3.58 12.26 5.39
C ALA A 216 -3.79 10.79 5.00
N ASP A 217 -2.85 10.19 4.28
CA ASP A 217 -2.88 8.77 3.91
C ASP A 217 -2.76 7.84 5.11
N LEU A 218 -1.83 8.14 6.01
CA LEU A 218 -1.70 7.42 7.28
C LEU A 218 -2.98 7.54 8.13
N ALA A 219 -3.62 8.71 8.15
CA ALA A 219 -4.87 8.92 8.87
C ALA A 219 -6.03 8.16 8.22
N ALA A 220 -6.15 8.20 6.89
CA ALA A 220 -7.15 7.46 6.13
C ALA A 220 -7.00 5.94 6.35
N GLY A 221 -5.77 5.42 6.28
CA GLY A 221 -5.48 4.00 6.52
C GLY A 221 -5.84 3.58 7.95
N ARG A 222 -5.46 4.37 8.96
CA ARG A 222 -5.84 4.10 10.37
C ARG A 222 -7.35 4.13 10.57
N ALA A 223 -8.04 5.12 10.02
CA ALA A 223 -9.49 5.25 10.13
C ALA A 223 -10.24 4.14 9.39
N ALA A 224 -9.65 3.60 8.33
CA ALA A 224 -10.16 2.46 7.58
C ALA A 224 -9.78 1.09 8.18
N ASP A 225 -9.06 1.07 9.31
CA ASP A 225 -8.57 -0.15 9.96
C ASP A 225 -7.60 -0.96 9.07
N ALA A 226 -6.70 -0.26 8.37
CA ALA A 226 -5.65 -0.90 7.56
C ALA A 226 -4.64 -1.69 8.42
N GLY A 227 -4.50 -1.30 9.68
CA GLY A 227 -3.56 -1.95 10.62
C GLY A 227 -2.11 -1.57 10.36
N GLY A 228 -1.19 -2.44 10.77
CA GLY A 228 0.28 -2.25 10.63
C GLY A 228 0.90 -3.12 9.55
N GLN A 229 0.16 -3.50 8.50
CA GLN A 229 0.61 -4.38 7.44
C GLN A 229 0.23 -3.79 6.08
N THR A 230 1.06 -4.04 5.07
CA THR A 230 0.81 -3.67 3.67
C THR A 230 1.13 -4.87 2.76
N PRO A 231 0.59 -4.90 1.53
CA PRO A 231 -0.44 -4.02 0.99
C PRO A 231 -1.82 -4.33 1.58
N ILE A 232 -2.65 -3.29 1.69
CA ILE A 232 -4.07 -3.40 2.01
C ILE A 232 -4.86 -2.71 0.92
N PHE A 233 -5.89 -3.38 0.43
CA PHE A 233 -6.73 -2.88 -0.65
C PHE A 233 -8.19 -2.77 -0.18
N TYR A 234 -8.82 -1.66 -0.49
CA TYR A 234 -10.27 -1.49 -0.37
C TYR A 234 -10.86 -1.53 -1.77
N LEU A 235 -11.70 -2.51 -2.02
CA LEU A 235 -12.32 -2.75 -3.30
C LEU A 235 -13.70 -2.10 -3.32
N VAL A 236 -13.89 -1.16 -4.23
CA VAL A 236 -15.09 -0.36 -4.35
C VAL A 236 -15.80 -0.70 -5.65
N ARG A 237 -17.11 -0.88 -5.60
CA ARG A 237 -17.97 -1.06 -6.75
C ARG A 237 -19.23 -0.23 -6.56
N ASP A 238 -19.61 0.53 -7.60
CA ASP A 238 -20.80 1.38 -7.60
C ASP A 238 -20.84 2.33 -6.38
N GLY A 239 -19.71 2.94 -6.05
CA GLY A 239 -19.58 3.88 -4.95
C GLY A 239 -19.61 3.25 -3.54
N ALA A 240 -19.59 1.92 -3.40
CA ALA A 240 -19.58 1.25 -2.10
C ALA A 240 -18.37 0.31 -1.95
N VAL A 241 -17.76 0.31 -0.77
CA VAL A 241 -16.72 -0.68 -0.44
C VAL A 241 -17.36 -2.06 -0.34
N ARG A 242 -16.95 -2.97 -1.22
CA ARG A 242 -17.42 -4.36 -1.26
C ARG A 242 -16.67 -5.24 -0.28
N THR A 243 -15.36 -5.07 -0.25
CA THR A 243 -14.49 -5.89 0.61
C THR A 243 -13.13 -5.23 0.79
N ARG A 244 -12.40 -5.74 1.77
CA ARG A 244 -10.99 -5.44 2.02
C ARG A 244 -10.16 -6.68 1.68
N VAL A 245 -9.10 -6.49 0.91
CA VAL A 245 -8.13 -7.54 0.58
C VAL A 245 -6.80 -7.22 1.24
N GLN A 246 -6.15 -8.21 1.81
CA GLN A 246 -4.86 -8.07 2.47
C GLN A 246 -3.80 -8.93 1.77
N GLY A 247 -2.63 -8.35 1.58
CA GLY A 247 -1.49 -9.01 0.97
C GLY A 247 -1.60 -9.17 -0.55
N PRO A 248 -0.56 -9.71 -1.19
CA PRO A 248 -0.43 -9.81 -2.64
C PRO A 248 -1.26 -10.99 -3.19
N GLN A 249 -2.57 -10.81 -3.29
CA GLN A 249 -3.46 -11.78 -3.92
C GLN A 249 -3.33 -11.72 -5.45
N GLY A 250 -3.72 -12.79 -6.15
CA GLY A 250 -3.73 -12.82 -7.62
C GLY A 250 -4.84 -11.95 -8.23
N ALA A 251 -4.66 -11.47 -9.47
CA ALA A 251 -5.58 -10.56 -10.16
C ALA A 251 -7.04 -11.05 -10.17
N GLY A 252 -7.26 -12.35 -10.31
CA GLY A 252 -8.61 -12.95 -10.30
C GLY A 252 -9.38 -12.73 -8.99
N VAL A 253 -8.70 -12.53 -7.84
CA VAL A 253 -9.37 -12.21 -6.57
C VAL A 253 -9.97 -10.82 -6.62
N PHE A 254 -9.24 -9.86 -7.17
CA PHE A 254 -9.69 -8.48 -7.35
C PHE A 254 -10.81 -8.40 -8.38
N ALA A 255 -10.61 -9.01 -9.54
CA ALA A 255 -11.60 -9.04 -10.62
C ALA A 255 -12.93 -9.66 -10.15
N ALA A 256 -12.89 -10.82 -9.48
CA ALA A 256 -14.09 -11.47 -8.97
C ALA A 256 -14.82 -10.62 -7.92
N ALA A 257 -14.08 -9.94 -7.01
CA ALA A 257 -14.68 -9.11 -5.98
C ALA A 257 -15.28 -7.80 -6.53
N LEU A 258 -14.75 -7.33 -7.67
CA LEU A 258 -15.21 -6.12 -8.38
C LEU A 258 -16.15 -6.44 -9.55
N GLU A 259 -16.45 -7.71 -9.80
CA GLU A 259 -17.32 -8.13 -10.92
C GLU A 259 -16.82 -7.62 -12.29
N LEU A 260 -15.49 -7.72 -12.49
CA LEU A 260 -14.79 -7.31 -13.72
C LEU A 260 -14.64 -8.50 -14.70
#